data_432f8710f99989e2c3145238bc18962f
#
_entry.id   432f8710f99989e2c3145238bc18962f
#
_cell.length_a   1.000
_cell.length_b   1.000
_cell.length_c   1.000
_cell.angle_alpha   90.00
_cell.angle_beta   90.00
_cell.angle_gamma   90.00
#
_symmetry.space_group_name_H-M   'P 1'
#
loop_
_entity.id
_entity.type
_entity.pdbx_description
1 polymer ?
#
loop_
_entity_poly.entity_id
_entity_poly.type
_entity_poly.pdbx_seq_one_letter_code
_entity_poly.pdbx_strand_id
1 'polypeptide(L)'
;VLKKGWHKEAIAPMLATRKDNGSAVALIPYKSSGYVFNDVESGKQCKVTQQNEEIFENEAICFYKPFPKDCISKKDLAGYILKTIPKTDFVYFAFISFAAVLIGLIVPAIYKLLLETVVYQSNIEPLLAASVFLISVTIGAGIFSAVKRLMVAKIKNEMKLSVEAAIMMRILSLPASFFKKHSSGDLSNRVQSVETVCETLADSVINSGITALFSLMFILQIYIFAPSLFVISICIMILHMVFSVICGILQIKVKRKQVECSDKEQGISYALITGVQKIKLAGAEKRAFSKWANAYAKT
;
A
#
# COMPACT_ATOMS: atom_id res chain seq x y z
N VAL A 1 2.67 13.01 20.74
CA VAL A 1 1.69 13.42 21.80
C VAL A 1 0.51 12.47 21.73
N LEU A 2 0.19 11.82 22.85
CA LEU A 2 -0.92 10.88 22.98
C LEU A 2 -2.24 11.65 23.13
N LYS A 3 -3.17 11.45 22.19
CA LYS A 3 -4.54 12.00 22.25
C LYS A 3 -5.47 11.00 22.94
N LYS A 4 -6.62 11.46 23.48
CA LYS A 4 -7.63 10.55 24.04
C LYS A 4 -7.99 9.43 23.06
N GLY A 5 -7.97 8.17 23.54
CA GLY A 5 -8.26 7.00 22.72
C GLY A 5 -7.08 6.45 21.92
N TRP A 6 -5.85 6.95 22.13
CA TRP A 6 -4.64 6.52 21.45
C TRP A 6 -4.38 5.00 21.55
N HIS A 7 -4.84 4.38 22.62
CA HIS A 7 -4.69 2.95 22.86
C HIS A 7 -5.41 2.06 21.83
N LYS A 8 -6.38 2.62 21.07
CA LYS A 8 -7.11 1.89 20.04
C LYS A 8 -6.34 1.77 18.73
N GLU A 9 -5.35 2.62 18.52
CA GLU A 9 -4.54 2.67 17.29
C GLU A 9 -3.11 2.24 17.59
N ALA A 10 -2.89 0.93 17.74
CA ALA A 10 -1.58 0.38 18.01
C ALA A 10 -0.75 0.30 16.71
N ILE A 11 0.16 1.27 16.51
CA ILE A 11 0.98 1.38 15.30
C ILE A 11 2.38 0.78 15.52
N ALA A 12 3.04 1.12 16.65
CA ALA A 12 4.41 0.71 16.93
C ALA A 12 4.64 0.52 18.43
N PRO A 13 5.67 -0.23 18.87
CA PRO A 13 6.07 -0.26 20.26
C PRO A 13 6.44 1.15 20.74
N MET A 14 6.01 1.51 21.94
CA MET A 14 6.24 2.82 22.53
C MET A 14 6.84 2.71 23.92
N LEU A 15 7.63 3.70 24.30
CA LEU A 15 8.04 3.94 25.69
C LEU A 15 7.26 5.14 26.21
N ALA A 16 6.43 4.90 27.20
CA ALA A 16 5.66 5.96 27.88
C ALA A 16 6.10 6.07 29.33
N THR A 17 5.93 7.24 29.90
CA THR A 17 6.20 7.51 31.33
C THR A 17 4.91 7.46 32.11
N ARG A 18 4.89 6.80 33.27
CA ARG A 18 3.73 6.87 34.20
C ARG A 18 3.77 8.18 34.98
N LYS A 19 2.59 8.80 35.13
CA LYS A 19 2.43 10.01 35.92
C LYS A 19 2.63 9.80 37.42
N ASP A 20 2.29 8.58 37.92
CA ASP A 20 2.28 8.26 39.35
C ASP A 20 3.67 8.20 39.97
N ASN A 21 4.62 7.55 39.27
CA ASN A 21 5.97 7.27 39.81
C ASN A 21 7.09 7.67 38.86
N GLY A 22 6.81 8.30 37.70
CA GLY A 22 7.82 8.69 36.72
C GLY A 22 8.52 7.50 36.03
N SER A 23 8.05 6.26 36.24
CA SER A 23 8.70 5.09 35.65
C SER A 23 8.42 4.98 34.16
N ALA A 24 9.46 4.64 33.40
CA ALA A 24 9.32 4.35 31.98
C ALA A 24 8.77 2.94 31.76
N VAL A 25 7.70 2.82 31.00
CA VAL A 25 6.99 1.58 30.73
C VAL A 25 6.93 1.31 29.23
N ALA A 26 7.30 0.10 28.83
CA ALA A 26 7.21 -0.33 27.44
C ALA A 26 5.76 -0.74 27.10
N LEU A 27 5.18 -0.07 26.13
CA LEU A 27 3.86 -0.34 25.57
C LEU A 27 4.04 -1.18 24.30
N ILE A 28 3.60 -2.41 24.34
CA ILE A 28 3.75 -3.36 23.21
C ILE A 28 2.40 -3.51 22.50
N PRO A 29 2.33 -3.37 21.17
CA PRO A 29 1.09 -3.61 20.43
C PRO A 29 0.58 -5.02 20.65
N TYR A 30 -0.71 -5.16 20.96
CA TYR A 30 -1.36 -6.43 21.20
C TYR A 30 -2.49 -6.66 20.19
N LYS A 31 -2.34 -7.70 19.37
CA LYS A 31 -3.26 -8.02 18.26
C LYS A 31 -3.44 -6.86 17.27
N SER A 32 -4.64 -6.74 16.70
CA SER A 32 -4.97 -5.73 15.68
C SER A 32 -5.29 -4.34 16.27
N SER A 33 -5.52 -4.24 17.56
CA SER A 33 -5.82 -2.96 18.22
C SER A 33 -5.56 -3.06 19.72
N GLY A 34 -4.82 -2.09 20.25
CA GLY A 34 -4.54 -1.97 21.67
C GLY A 34 -3.08 -2.20 22.05
N TYR A 35 -2.77 -1.81 23.27
CA TYR A 35 -1.45 -1.95 23.87
C TYR A 35 -1.52 -2.78 25.15
N VAL A 36 -0.44 -3.50 25.41
CA VAL A 36 -0.19 -4.17 26.69
C VAL A 36 1.10 -3.63 27.28
N PHE A 37 1.12 -3.53 28.62
CA PHE A 37 2.30 -3.16 29.37
C PHE A 37 2.53 -4.12 30.53
N ASN A 38 3.78 -4.29 30.90
CA ASN A 38 4.12 -5.01 32.11
C ASN A 38 4.10 -4.02 33.28
N ASP A 39 3.23 -4.23 34.22
CA ASP A 39 3.22 -3.45 35.43
C ASP A 39 4.35 -3.90 36.34
N VAL A 40 5.23 -3.00 36.69
CA VAL A 40 6.44 -3.28 37.48
C VAL A 40 6.10 -3.70 38.90
N GLU A 41 4.97 -3.21 39.44
CA GLU A 41 4.56 -3.50 40.83
C GLU A 41 3.87 -4.86 40.96
N SER A 42 3.02 -5.22 40.01
CA SER A 42 2.26 -6.48 40.04
C SER A 42 2.93 -7.63 39.28
N GLY A 43 3.96 -7.34 38.46
CA GLY A 43 4.64 -8.32 37.61
C GLY A 43 3.73 -8.93 36.53
N LYS A 44 2.51 -8.40 36.36
CA LYS A 44 1.51 -8.90 35.44
C LYS A 44 1.40 -8.05 34.19
N GLN A 45 1.06 -8.71 33.09
CA GLN A 45 0.80 -8.04 31.83
C GLN A 45 -0.63 -7.48 31.83
N CYS A 46 -0.76 -6.16 31.78
CA CYS A 46 -2.01 -5.45 31.79
C CYS A 46 -2.31 -4.85 30.41
N LYS A 47 -3.59 -4.89 30.01
CA LYS A 47 -4.03 -4.20 28.77
C LYS A 47 -4.29 -2.73 29.07
N VAL A 48 -3.91 -1.87 28.13
CA VAL A 48 -4.30 -0.48 28.16
C VAL A 48 -5.78 -0.37 27.78
N THR A 49 -6.57 0.18 28.69
CA THR A 49 -8.01 0.44 28.53
C THR A 49 -8.27 1.92 28.70
N GLN A 50 -9.47 2.37 28.35
CA GLN A 50 -9.86 3.76 28.49
C GLN A 50 -9.74 4.29 29.93
N GLN A 51 -9.81 3.39 30.92
CA GLN A 51 -9.65 3.75 32.33
C GLN A 51 -8.18 3.94 32.75
N ASN A 52 -7.26 3.22 32.06
CA ASN A 52 -5.83 3.23 32.38
C ASN A 52 -5.01 4.13 31.45
N GLU A 53 -5.61 4.70 30.41
CA GLU A 53 -4.86 5.57 29.47
C GLU A 53 -4.38 6.88 30.13
N GLU A 54 -5.10 7.35 31.15
CA GLU A 54 -4.77 8.60 31.88
C GLU A 54 -3.59 8.47 32.85
N ILE A 55 -3.16 7.23 33.14
CA ILE A 55 -2.00 6.94 34.00
C ILE A 55 -0.69 7.33 33.29
N PHE A 56 -0.68 7.36 31.95
CA PHE A 56 0.50 7.69 31.16
C PHE A 56 0.58 9.18 30.87
N GLU A 57 1.80 9.70 30.75
CA GLU A 57 2.04 11.06 30.28
C GLU A 57 1.56 11.24 28.85
N ASN A 58 1.30 12.48 28.45
CA ASN A 58 0.83 12.80 27.11
C ASN A 58 1.93 12.64 26.04
N GLU A 59 3.17 12.33 26.43
CA GLU A 59 4.29 12.12 25.54
C GLU A 59 4.76 10.67 25.61
N ALA A 60 4.99 10.07 24.47
CA ALA A 60 5.57 8.75 24.34
C ALA A 60 6.57 8.70 23.16
N ILE A 61 7.61 7.91 23.31
CA ILE A 61 8.64 7.68 22.29
C ILE A 61 8.24 6.41 21.53
N CYS A 62 7.96 6.54 20.22
CA CYS A 62 7.66 5.41 19.36
C CYS A 62 8.95 4.85 18.75
N PHE A 63 9.06 3.51 18.72
CA PHE A 63 10.18 2.81 18.12
C PHE A 63 9.77 2.19 16.80
N TYR A 64 10.47 2.57 15.74
CA TYR A 64 10.31 1.95 14.42
C TYR A 64 11.52 1.08 14.11
N LYS A 65 11.31 0.01 13.35
CA LYS A 65 12.38 -0.89 12.95
C LYS A 65 13.31 -0.17 11.97
N PRO A 66 14.60 0.02 12.29
CA PRO A 66 15.53 0.68 11.38
C PRO A 66 15.83 -0.21 10.16
N PHE A 67 16.29 0.41 9.08
CA PHE A 67 16.88 -0.33 7.97
C PHE A 67 18.17 -1.02 8.37
N PRO A 68 18.55 -2.15 7.71
CA PRO A 68 19.86 -2.77 7.87
C PRO A 68 20.97 -1.76 7.60
N LYS A 69 22.11 -1.90 8.31
CA LYS A 69 23.26 -0.97 8.18
C LYS A 69 23.95 -1.10 6.82
N ASP A 70 23.83 -2.24 6.16
CA ASP A 70 24.45 -2.54 4.87
C ASP A 70 23.71 -1.92 3.68
N CYS A 71 24.31 -2.02 2.48
CA CYS A 71 23.67 -1.58 1.25
C CYS A 71 22.38 -2.36 1.00
N ILE A 72 21.26 -1.66 0.94
CA ILE A 72 19.94 -2.28 0.78
C ILE A 72 19.76 -2.71 -0.67
N SER A 73 19.66 -4.02 -0.89
CA SER A 73 19.25 -4.57 -2.18
C SER A 73 17.73 -4.43 -2.38
N LYS A 74 17.28 -4.49 -3.64
CA LYS A 74 15.83 -4.51 -3.96
C LYS A 74 15.09 -5.65 -3.23
N LYS A 75 15.75 -6.80 -3.06
CA LYS A 75 15.19 -7.94 -2.32
C LYS A 75 15.08 -7.67 -0.82
N ASP A 76 16.05 -6.99 -0.26
CA ASP A 76 16.07 -6.65 1.17
C ASP A 76 14.97 -5.62 1.50
N LEU A 77 14.75 -4.65 0.60
CA LEU A 77 13.67 -3.69 0.72
C LEU A 77 12.30 -4.38 0.67
N ALA A 78 12.08 -5.27 -0.30
CA ALA A 78 10.85 -6.05 -0.39
C ALA A 78 10.66 -6.93 0.86
N GLY A 79 11.74 -7.57 1.34
CA GLY A 79 11.73 -8.36 2.57
C GLY A 79 11.43 -7.53 3.82
N TYR A 80 11.93 -6.31 3.90
CA TYR A 80 11.64 -5.37 4.99
C TYR A 80 10.14 -5.00 4.98
N ILE A 81 9.61 -4.63 3.82
CA ILE A 81 8.19 -4.30 3.62
C ILE A 81 7.29 -5.46 4.09
N LEU A 82 7.54 -6.66 3.60
CA LEU A 82 6.75 -7.85 3.96
C LEU A 82 6.84 -8.19 5.46
N LYS A 83 8.00 -7.95 6.09
CA LYS A 83 8.18 -8.20 7.53
C LYS A 83 7.57 -7.11 8.41
N THR A 84 7.30 -5.93 7.86
CA THR A 84 6.67 -4.81 8.58
C THR A 84 5.15 -4.97 8.65
N ILE A 85 4.56 -5.74 7.74
CA ILE A 85 3.12 -6.01 7.73
C ILE A 85 2.74 -6.91 8.92
N PRO A 86 1.77 -6.52 9.77
CA PRO A 86 1.27 -7.37 10.83
C PRO A 86 0.67 -8.66 10.26
N LYS A 87 1.12 -9.81 10.76
CA LYS A 87 0.62 -11.12 10.28
C LYS A 87 -0.89 -11.26 10.40
N THR A 88 -1.48 -10.68 11.43
CA THR A 88 -2.93 -10.65 11.64
C THR A 88 -3.66 -9.94 10.53
N ASP A 89 -3.22 -8.74 10.14
CA ASP A 89 -3.87 -7.95 9.10
C ASP A 89 -3.71 -8.62 7.72
N PHE A 90 -2.58 -9.27 7.48
CA PHE A 90 -2.37 -10.08 6.28
C PHE A 90 -3.33 -11.27 6.19
N VAL A 91 -3.56 -11.98 7.30
CA VAL A 91 -4.51 -13.11 7.35
C VAL A 91 -5.95 -12.62 7.14
N TYR A 92 -6.36 -11.53 7.79
CA TYR A 92 -7.69 -10.94 7.56
C TYR A 92 -7.88 -10.50 6.12
N PHE A 93 -6.87 -9.86 5.52
CA PHE A 93 -6.91 -9.47 4.12
C PHE A 93 -7.03 -10.67 3.18
N ALA A 94 -6.28 -11.73 3.42
CA ALA A 94 -6.37 -12.98 2.65
C ALA A 94 -7.76 -13.60 2.76
N PHE A 95 -8.33 -13.66 3.97
CA PHE A 95 -9.68 -14.18 4.21
C PHE A 95 -10.76 -13.37 3.48
N ILE A 96 -10.72 -12.03 3.58
CA ILE A 96 -11.66 -11.14 2.88
C ILE A 96 -11.51 -11.27 1.36
N SER A 97 -10.26 -11.38 0.87
CA SER A 97 -10.00 -11.57 -0.57
C SER A 97 -10.54 -12.91 -1.06
N PHE A 98 -10.38 -13.97 -0.27
CA PHE A 98 -10.94 -15.29 -0.57
C PHE A 98 -12.48 -15.26 -0.60
N ALA A 99 -13.11 -14.66 0.41
CA ALA A 99 -14.56 -14.51 0.45
C ALA A 99 -15.10 -13.69 -0.75
N ALA A 100 -14.40 -12.63 -1.13
CA ALA A 100 -14.77 -11.83 -2.31
C ALA A 100 -14.70 -12.65 -3.61
N VAL A 101 -13.72 -13.54 -3.75
CA VAL A 101 -13.62 -14.43 -4.91
C VAL A 101 -14.73 -15.47 -4.90
N LEU A 102 -15.05 -16.08 -3.74
CA LEU A 102 -16.17 -17.01 -3.64
C LEU A 102 -17.49 -16.38 -4.06
N ILE A 103 -17.75 -15.15 -3.64
CA ILE A 103 -18.95 -14.40 -4.08
C ILE A 103 -18.89 -14.17 -5.60
N GLY A 104 -17.71 -13.85 -6.15
CA GLY A 104 -17.50 -13.69 -7.58
C GLY A 104 -17.79 -14.97 -8.40
N LEU A 105 -17.55 -16.17 -7.82
CA LEU A 105 -17.85 -17.45 -8.48
C LEU A 105 -19.35 -17.75 -8.56
N ILE A 106 -20.17 -17.13 -7.70
CA ILE A 106 -21.62 -17.31 -7.70
C ILE A 106 -22.24 -16.70 -8.98
N VAL A 107 -21.73 -15.58 -9.44
CA VAL A 107 -22.30 -14.84 -10.59
C VAL A 107 -22.35 -15.70 -11.86
N PRO A 108 -21.27 -16.33 -12.35
CA PRO A 108 -21.33 -17.21 -13.52
C PRO A 108 -22.20 -18.45 -13.30
N ALA A 109 -22.28 -18.96 -12.07
CA ALA A 109 -23.14 -20.09 -11.74
C ALA A 109 -24.63 -19.76 -11.93
N ILE A 110 -25.04 -18.56 -11.52
CA ILE A 110 -26.43 -18.09 -11.69
C ILE A 110 -26.70 -17.81 -13.17
N TYR A 111 -25.77 -17.21 -13.90
CA TYR A 111 -25.95 -17.02 -15.35
C TYR A 111 -26.16 -18.34 -16.06
N LYS A 112 -25.43 -19.38 -15.72
CA LYS A 112 -25.65 -20.73 -16.26
C LYS A 112 -27.05 -21.23 -15.96
N LEU A 113 -27.48 -21.15 -14.70
CA LEU A 113 -28.81 -21.57 -14.28
C LEU A 113 -29.93 -20.80 -15.01
N LEU A 114 -29.75 -19.47 -15.17
CA LEU A 114 -30.68 -18.64 -15.90
C LEU A 114 -30.81 -19.05 -17.36
N LEU A 115 -29.70 -19.26 -18.05
CA LEU A 115 -29.69 -19.64 -19.45
C LEU A 115 -30.35 -21.01 -19.65
N GLU A 116 -30.07 -21.98 -18.77
CA GLU A 116 -30.65 -23.33 -18.83
C GLU A 116 -32.15 -23.33 -18.51
N THR A 117 -32.62 -22.52 -17.56
CA THR A 117 -34.00 -22.56 -17.08
C THR A 117 -34.92 -21.60 -17.84
N VAL A 118 -34.48 -20.36 -18.07
CA VAL A 118 -35.33 -19.30 -18.62
C VAL A 118 -35.45 -19.41 -20.13
N VAL A 119 -34.35 -19.77 -20.82
CA VAL A 119 -34.36 -19.90 -22.28
C VAL A 119 -35.21 -21.08 -22.72
N TYR A 120 -35.28 -22.16 -21.94
CA TYR A 120 -36.05 -23.38 -22.27
C TYR A 120 -37.51 -23.35 -21.82
N GLN A 121 -37.83 -22.62 -20.72
CA GLN A 121 -39.19 -22.71 -20.11
C GLN A 121 -40.07 -21.51 -20.36
N SER A 122 -39.58 -20.40 -20.95
CA SER A 122 -40.32 -19.15 -21.22
C SER A 122 -41.05 -18.57 -19.99
N ASN A 123 -40.67 -18.93 -18.78
CA ASN A 123 -41.29 -18.46 -17.55
C ASN A 123 -40.58 -17.19 -17.02
N ILE A 124 -41.38 -16.16 -16.67
CA ILE A 124 -40.86 -14.86 -16.19
C ILE A 124 -40.51 -14.89 -14.71
N GLU A 125 -41.17 -15.74 -13.90
CA GLU A 125 -40.92 -15.80 -12.45
C GLU A 125 -39.47 -16.17 -12.05
N PRO A 126 -38.83 -17.19 -12.64
CA PRO A 126 -37.41 -17.50 -12.33
C PRO A 126 -36.48 -16.37 -12.77
N LEU A 127 -36.80 -15.63 -13.81
CA LEU A 127 -36.02 -14.49 -14.28
C LEU A 127 -36.00 -13.35 -13.25
N LEU A 128 -37.20 -13.03 -12.69
CA LEU A 128 -37.29 -12.00 -11.64
C LEU A 128 -36.50 -12.41 -10.38
N ALA A 129 -36.70 -13.63 -9.90
CA ALA A 129 -35.99 -14.14 -8.73
C ALA A 129 -34.48 -14.10 -8.90
N ALA A 130 -33.98 -14.55 -10.04
CA ALA A 130 -32.55 -14.55 -10.34
C ALA A 130 -31.99 -13.14 -10.53
N SER A 131 -32.77 -12.21 -11.09
CA SER A 131 -32.35 -10.81 -11.23
C SER A 131 -32.20 -10.14 -9.87
N VAL A 132 -33.15 -10.31 -8.96
CA VAL A 132 -33.09 -9.81 -7.58
C VAL A 132 -31.88 -10.42 -6.84
N PHE A 133 -31.64 -11.73 -7.02
CA PHE A 133 -30.50 -12.40 -6.41
C PHE A 133 -29.17 -11.87 -6.97
N LEU A 134 -29.03 -11.66 -8.28
CA LEU A 134 -27.82 -11.08 -8.88
C LEU A 134 -27.55 -9.67 -8.37
N ILE A 135 -28.58 -8.84 -8.23
CA ILE A 135 -28.45 -7.51 -7.64
C ILE A 135 -27.92 -7.63 -6.20
N SER A 136 -28.49 -8.51 -5.39
CA SER A 136 -28.07 -8.74 -4.01
C SER A 136 -26.61 -9.21 -3.92
N VAL A 137 -26.21 -10.15 -4.78
CA VAL A 137 -24.82 -10.63 -4.87
C VAL A 137 -23.86 -9.51 -5.29
N THR A 138 -24.27 -8.69 -6.25
CA THR A 138 -23.45 -7.55 -6.73
C THR A 138 -23.25 -6.51 -5.63
N ILE A 139 -24.30 -6.19 -4.88
CA ILE A 139 -24.21 -5.29 -3.72
C ILE A 139 -23.28 -5.90 -2.65
N GLY A 140 -23.46 -7.18 -2.35
CA GLY A 140 -22.59 -7.91 -1.41
C GLY A 140 -21.11 -7.89 -1.83
N ALA A 141 -20.83 -8.17 -3.11
CA ALA A 141 -19.48 -8.08 -3.67
C ALA A 141 -18.90 -6.67 -3.57
N GLY A 142 -19.73 -5.65 -3.77
CA GLY A 142 -19.36 -4.24 -3.59
C GLY A 142 -18.93 -3.92 -2.15
N ILE A 143 -19.67 -4.41 -1.16
CA ILE A 143 -19.34 -4.24 0.27
C ILE A 143 -18.01 -4.93 0.59
N PHE A 144 -17.80 -6.19 0.17
CA PHE A 144 -16.53 -6.89 0.38
C PHE A 144 -15.36 -6.16 -0.30
N SER A 145 -15.57 -5.63 -1.50
CA SER A 145 -14.56 -4.83 -2.20
C SER A 145 -14.22 -3.53 -1.46
N ALA A 146 -15.21 -2.87 -0.86
CA ALA A 146 -14.98 -1.68 -0.04
C ALA A 146 -14.17 -2.00 1.22
N VAL A 147 -14.56 -3.05 1.95
CA VAL A 147 -13.81 -3.51 3.13
C VAL A 147 -12.37 -3.90 2.78
N LYS A 148 -12.18 -4.61 1.65
CA LYS A 148 -10.85 -4.95 1.14
C LYS A 148 -10.00 -3.71 0.88
N ARG A 149 -10.55 -2.66 0.24
CA ARG A 149 -9.84 -1.40 -0.03
C ARG A 149 -9.45 -0.68 1.26
N LEU A 150 -10.33 -0.67 2.26
CA LEU A 150 -10.03 -0.08 3.57
C LEU A 150 -8.88 -0.83 4.27
N MET A 151 -8.86 -2.16 4.21
CA MET A 151 -7.78 -2.97 4.76
C MET A 151 -6.44 -2.70 4.06
N VAL A 152 -6.45 -2.62 2.72
CA VAL A 152 -5.24 -2.26 1.94
C VAL A 152 -4.76 -0.87 2.32
N ALA A 153 -5.67 0.10 2.44
CA ALA A 153 -5.32 1.47 2.83
C ALA A 153 -4.69 1.52 4.24
N LYS A 154 -5.24 0.76 5.21
CA LYS A 154 -4.67 0.62 6.55
C LYS A 154 -3.26 0.07 6.50
N ILE A 155 -3.04 -1.07 5.83
CA ILE A 155 -1.73 -1.72 5.71
C ILE A 155 -0.72 -0.80 5.04
N LYS A 156 -1.12 -0.09 3.97
CA LYS A 156 -0.27 0.89 3.29
C LYS A 156 0.15 2.02 4.20
N ASN A 157 -0.78 2.57 4.99
CA ASN A 157 -0.49 3.67 5.91
C ASN A 157 0.48 3.27 7.01
N GLU A 158 0.30 2.10 7.63
CA GLU A 158 1.22 1.56 8.64
C GLU A 158 2.62 1.33 8.07
N MET A 159 2.69 0.79 6.85
CA MET A 159 3.96 0.62 6.14
C MET A 159 4.63 1.95 5.81
N LYS A 160 3.88 2.93 5.31
CA LYS A 160 4.40 4.25 4.96
C LYS A 160 5.08 4.88 6.16
N LEU A 161 4.42 4.92 7.30
CA LEU A 161 4.98 5.47 8.55
C LEU A 161 6.27 4.75 8.96
N SER A 162 6.30 3.43 8.89
CA SER A 162 7.48 2.63 9.25
C SER A 162 8.65 2.87 8.30
N VAL A 163 8.39 2.95 7.00
CA VAL A 163 9.39 3.19 5.96
C VAL A 163 9.93 4.62 6.06
N GLU A 164 9.06 5.61 6.22
CA GLU A 164 9.43 7.02 6.35
C GLU A 164 10.32 7.24 7.58
N ALA A 165 9.95 6.68 8.74
CA ALA A 165 10.77 6.72 9.93
C ALA A 165 12.14 6.04 9.73
N ALA A 166 12.17 4.88 9.07
CA ALA A 166 13.42 4.17 8.79
C ALA A 166 14.33 4.92 7.81
N ILE A 167 13.76 5.56 6.79
CA ILE A 167 14.49 6.43 5.84
C ILE A 167 15.07 7.63 6.57
N MET A 168 14.27 8.33 7.39
CA MET A 168 14.70 9.51 8.11
C MET A 168 15.86 9.19 9.07
N MET A 169 15.75 8.09 9.83
CA MET A 169 16.84 7.61 10.67
C MET A 169 18.09 7.28 9.87
N ARG A 170 17.95 6.68 8.68
CA ARG A 170 19.09 6.38 7.81
C ARG A 170 19.77 7.64 7.32
N ILE A 171 19.00 8.63 6.88
CA ILE A 171 19.53 9.92 6.42
C ILE A 171 20.28 10.62 7.54
N LEU A 172 19.69 10.73 8.73
CA LEU A 172 20.32 11.39 9.88
C LEU A 172 21.59 10.66 10.35
N SER A 173 21.73 9.36 10.06
CA SER A 173 22.92 8.58 10.38
C SER A 173 24.08 8.73 9.37
N LEU A 174 23.85 9.45 8.24
CA LEU A 174 24.89 9.65 7.23
C LEU A 174 25.90 10.70 7.65
N PRO A 175 27.18 10.54 7.25
CA PRO A 175 28.22 11.50 7.62
C PRO A 175 28.02 12.87 6.95
N ALA A 176 28.47 13.94 7.59
CA ALA A 176 28.33 15.31 7.10
C ALA A 176 28.93 15.53 5.70
N SER A 177 29.93 14.74 5.31
CA SER A 177 30.54 14.77 3.97
C SER A 177 29.57 14.38 2.85
N PHE A 178 28.55 13.56 3.16
CA PHE A 178 27.51 13.17 2.22
C PHE A 178 26.63 14.37 1.85
N PHE A 179 26.23 15.17 2.83
CA PHE A 179 25.38 16.35 2.63
C PHE A 179 26.05 17.47 1.86
N LYS A 180 27.39 17.54 1.86
CA LYS A 180 28.15 18.49 1.04
C LYS A 180 28.10 18.18 -0.45
N LYS A 181 27.87 16.90 -0.82
CA LYS A 181 27.84 16.44 -2.22
C LYS A 181 26.43 16.45 -2.84
N HIS A 182 25.39 16.47 -2.03
CA HIS A 182 24.00 16.40 -2.47
C HIS A 182 23.22 17.61 -1.99
N SER A 183 22.42 18.19 -2.88
CA SER A 183 21.52 19.28 -2.47
C SER A 183 20.35 18.74 -1.63
N SER A 184 19.80 19.58 -0.75
CA SER A 184 18.62 19.20 0.06
C SER A 184 17.42 18.81 -0.81
N GLY A 185 17.25 19.44 -1.99
CA GLY A 185 16.21 19.09 -2.94
C GLY A 185 16.39 17.71 -3.57
N ASP A 186 17.62 17.34 -3.98
CA ASP A 186 17.94 16.00 -4.49
C ASP A 186 17.67 14.93 -3.43
N LEU A 187 18.04 15.23 -2.19
CA LEU A 187 17.81 14.31 -1.08
C LEU A 187 16.31 14.11 -0.81
N SER A 188 15.53 15.18 -0.81
CA SER A 188 14.07 15.12 -0.63
C SER A 188 13.41 14.30 -1.74
N ASN A 189 13.78 14.52 -3.01
CA ASN A 189 13.25 13.75 -4.14
C ASN A 189 13.60 12.26 -4.05
N ARG A 190 14.81 11.92 -3.58
CA ARG A 190 15.21 10.52 -3.37
C ARG A 190 14.40 9.84 -2.27
N VAL A 191 14.13 10.56 -1.16
CA VAL A 191 13.27 10.06 -0.08
C VAL A 191 11.87 9.76 -0.61
N GLN A 192 11.28 10.70 -1.32
CA GLN A 192 9.95 10.54 -1.91
C GLN A 192 9.91 9.40 -2.95
N SER A 193 10.97 9.22 -3.72
CA SER A 193 11.08 8.10 -4.67
C SER A 193 11.11 6.75 -3.97
N VAL A 194 11.83 6.62 -2.85
CA VAL A 194 11.85 5.37 -2.06
C VAL A 194 10.47 5.10 -1.47
N GLU A 195 9.78 6.11 -0.95
CA GLU A 195 8.42 6.01 -0.44
C GLU A 195 7.46 5.47 -1.53
N THR A 196 7.48 6.09 -2.72
CA THR A 196 6.66 5.67 -3.87
C THR A 196 6.95 4.23 -4.29
N VAL A 197 8.22 3.82 -4.29
CA VAL A 197 8.62 2.43 -4.59
C VAL A 197 8.06 1.47 -3.55
N CYS A 198 8.14 1.82 -2.27
CA CYS A 198 7.60 1.00 -1.19
C CYS A 198 6.09 0.85 -1.27
N GLU A 199 5.35 1.94 -1.53
CA GLU A 199 3.90 1.92 -1.74
C GLU A 199 3.51 1.05 -2.94
N THR A 200 4.22 1.20 -4.06
CA THR A 200 3.97 0.41 -5.28
C THR A 200 4.26 -1.08 -5.07
N LEU A 201 5.35 -1.41 -4.38
CA LEU A 201 5.68 -2.80 -4.04
C LEU A 201 4.62 -3.42 -3.14
N ALA A 202 4.17 -2.68 -2.12
CA ALA A 202 3.10 -3.13 -1.25
C ALA A 202 1.81 -3.42 -2.00
N ASP A 203 1.40 -2.49 -2.85
CA ASP A 203 0.19 -2.63 -3.65
C ASP A 203 0.28 -3.84 -4.59
N SER A 204 1.42 -4.00 -5.24
CA SER A 204 1.65 -5.12 -6.17
C SER A 204 1.64 -6.47 -5.45
N VAL A 205 2.30 -6.57 -4.29
CA VAL A 205 2.38 -7.84 -3.55
C VAL A 205 1.08 -8.16 -2.83
N ILE A 206 0.51 -7.18 -2.11
CA ILE A 206 -0.66 -7.41 -1.26
C ILE A 206 -1.92 -7.53 -2.12
N ASN A 207 -2.20 -6.50 -2.93
CA ASN A 207 -3.46 -6.44 -3.65
C ASN A 207 -3.46 -7.34 -4.89
N SER A 208 -2.45 -7.21 -5.75
CA SER A 208 -2.38 -7.97 -7.00
C SER A 208 -1.98 -9.42 -6.78
N GLY A 209 -0.98 -9.68 -5.92
CA GLY A 209 -0.46 -11.03 -5.68
C GLY A 209 -1.51 -11.96 -5.08
N ILE A 210 -2.16 -11.57 -3.99
CA ILE A 210 -3.19 -12.38 -3.33
C ILE A 210 -4.43 -12.54 -4.23
N THR A 211 -4.85 -11.46 -4.90
CA THR A 211 -5.99 -11.55 -5.81
C THR A 211 -5.70 -12.49 -6.98
N ALA A 212 -4.49 -12.46 -7.54
CA ALA A 212 -4.08 -13.37 -8.60
C ALA A 212 -4.10 -14.84 -8.15
N LEU A 213 -3.63 -15.14 -6.95
CA LEU A 213 -3.68 -16.51 -6.41
C LEU A 213 -5.11 -17.05 -6.32
N PHE A 214 -6.03 -16.26 -5.78
CA PHE A 214 -7.41 -16.69 -5.67
C PHE A 214 -8.16 -16.70 -7.00
N SER A 215 -7.76 -15.87 -7.97
CA SER A 215 -8.37 -15.86 -9.31
C SER A 215 -8.15 -17.16 -10.08
N LEU A 216 -7.17 -17.99 -9.69
CA LEU A 216 -7.00 -19.33 -10.25
C LEU A 216 -8.24 -20.22 -10.05
N MET A 217 -9.08 -19.93 -9.05
CA MET A 217 -10.34 -20.63 -8.86
C MET A 217 -11.32 -20.44 -10.02
N PHE A 218 -11.26 -19.30 -10.73
CA PHE A 218 -12.07 -19.10 -11.93
C PHE A 218 -11.68 -20.04 -13.08
N ILE A 219 -10.42 -20.42 -13.17
CA ILE A 219 -9.95 -21.40 -14.17
C ILE A 219 -10.59 -22.76 -13.90
N LEU A 220 -10.63 -23.16 -12.62
CA LEU A 220 -11.31 -24.39 -12.22
C LEU A 220 -12.81 -24.35 -12.53
N GLN A 221 -13.45 -23.21 -12.32
CA GLN A 221 -14.87 -23.02 -12.65
C GLN A 221 -15.15 -23.16 -14.16
N ILE A 222 -14.29 -22.62 -15.01
CA ILE A 222 -14.40 -22.76 -16.47
C ILE A 222 -14.30 -24.24 -16.86
N TYR A 223 -13.37 -25.00 -16.26
CA TYR A 223 -13.24 -26.43 -16.51
C TYR A 223 -14.50 -27.21 -16.13
N ILE A 224 -15.14 -26.89 -15.00
CA ILE A 224 -16.34 -27.57 -14.53
C ILE A 224 -17.58 -27.21 -15.37
N PHE A 225 -17.73 -25.95 -15.78
CA PHE A 225 -18.95 -25.47 -16.44
C PHE A 225 -18.92 -25.66 -17.95
N ALA A 226 -17.75 -25.55 -18.59
CA ALA A 226 -17.60 -25.60 -20.03
C ALA A 226 -16.28 -26.27 -20.44
N PRO A 227 -16.16 -27.62 -20.29
CA PRO A 227 -14.93 -28.34 -20.58
C PRO A 227 -14.46 -28.17 -22.04
N SER A 228 -15.38 -28.07 -22.98
CA SER A 228 -15.10 -27.87 -24.41
C SER A 228 -14.44 -26.52 -24.70
N LEU A 229 -14.72 -25.49 -23.90
CA LEU A 229 -14.15 -24.14 -24.06
C LEU A 229 -12.88 -23.94 -23.22
N PHE A 230 -12.52 -24.90 -22.38
CA PHE A 230 -11.40 -24.78 -21.44
C PHE A 230 -10.07 -24.55 -22.18
N VAL A 231 -9.78 -25.33 -23.22
CA VAL A 231 -8.54 -25.20 -24.01
C VAL A 231 -8.45 -23.83 -24.69
N ILE A 232 -9.55 -23.39 -25.28
CA ILE A 232 -9.63 -22.06 -25.93
C ILE A 232 -9.40 -20.94 -24.90
N SER A 233 -10.01 -21.05 -23.73
CA SER A 233 -9.85 -20.07 -22.65
C SER A 233 -8.40 -19.98 -22.16
N ILE A 234 -7.71 -21.12 -22.02
CA ILE A 234 -6.29 -21.13 -21.64
C ILE A 234 -5.43 -20.51 -22.74
N CYS A 235 -5.67 -20.82 -24.02
CA CYS A 235 -4.94 -20.20 -25.12
C CYS A 235 -5.08 -18.68 -25.12
N ILE A 236 -6.30 -18.16 -24.93
CA ILE A 236 -6.56 -16.72 -24.85
C ILE A 236 -5.84 -16.12 -23.63
N MET A 237 -5.86 -16.79 -22.48
CA MET A 237 -5.18 -16.33 -21.26
C MET A 237 -3.66 -16.25 -21.47
N ILE A 238 -3.04 -17.26 -22.09
CA ILE A 238 -1.61 -17.26 -22.41
C ILE A 238 -1.28 -16.13 -23.39
N LEU A 239 -2.09 -15.97 -24.45
CA LEU A 239 -1.91 -14.90 -25.43
C LEU A 239 -1.97 -13.52 -24.75
N HIS A 240 -2.96 -13.31 -23.88
CA HIS A 240 -3.08 -12.07 -23.12
C HIS A 240 -1.88 -11.83 -22.18
N MET A 241 -1.39 -12.89 -21.53
CA MET A 241 -0.21 -12.81 -20.67
C MET A 241 1.04 -12.41 -21.46
N VAL A 242 1.27 -13.03 -22.63
CA VAL A 242 2.40 -12.68 -23.51
C VAL A 242 2.30 -11.24 -23.99
N PHE A 243 1.12 -10.82 -24.45
CA PHE A 243 0.88 -9.45 -24.87
C PHE A 243 1.12 -8.44 -23.73
N SER A 244 0.63 -8.75 -22.53
CA SER A 244 0.83 -7.90 -21.34
C SER A 244 2.32 -7.76 -20.97
N VAL A 245 3.09 -8.84 -21.06
CA VAL A 245 4.54 -8.79 -20.81
C VAL A 245 5.25 -7.93 -21.85
N ILE A 246 4.92 -8.09 -23.13
CA ILE A 246 5.50 -7.26 -24.21
C ILE A 246 5.19 -5.79 -23.99
N CYS A 247 3.92 -5.44 -23.72
CA CYS A 247 3.52 -4.07 -23.41
C CYS A 247 4.24 -3.53 -22.18
N GLY A 248 4.40 -4.34 -21.14
CA GLY A 248 5.14 -3.95 -19.93
C GLY A 248 6.61 -3.60 -20.21
N ILE A 249 7.29 -4.41 -21.02
CA ILE A 249 8.69 -4.15 -21.41
C ILE A 249 8.80 -2.85 -22.23
N LEU A 250 7.86 -2.62 -23.15
CA LEU A 250 7.82 -1.39 -23.93
C LEU A 250 7.56 -0.15 -23.04
N GLN A 251 6.61 -0.26 -22.12
CA GLN A 251 6.29 0.81 -21.14
C GLN A 251 7.51 1.16 -20.29
N ILE A 252 8.29 0.18 -19.82
CA ILE A 252 9.51 0.43 -19.03
C ILE A 252 10.51 1.27 -19.81
N LYS A 253 10.71 0.99 -21.12
CA LYS A 253 11.63 1.76 -21.95
C LYS A 253 11.19 3.22 -22.11
N VAL A 254 9.91 3.44 -22.40
CA VAL A 254 9.34 4.79 -22.54
C VAL A 254 9.40 5.55 -21.21
N LYS A 255 8.99 4.87 -20.11
CA LYS A 255 8.96 5.46 -18.79
C LYS A 255 10.35 5.89 -18.30
N ARG A 256 11.38 5.08 -18.59
CA ARG A 256 12.76 5.45 -18.25
C ARG A 256 13.17 6.75 -18.90
N LYS A 257 12.88 6.92 -20.19
CA LYS A 257 13.19 8.15 -20.92
C LYS A 257 12.39 9.34 -20.36
N GLN A 258 11.12 9.13 -20.05
CA GLN A 258 10.28 10.16 -19.43
C GLN A 258 10.84 10.62 -18.08
N VAL A 259 11.25 9.68 -17.20
CA VAL A 259 11.83 9.99 -15.89
C VAL A 259 13.13 10.81 -16.06
N GLU A 260 14.02 10.41 -16.96
CA GLU A 260 15.26 11.18 -17.21
C GLU A 260 14.99 12.63 -17.68
N CYS A 261 13.95 12.84 -18.49
CA CYS A 261 13.57 14.19 -18.92
C CYS A 261 12.93 14.97 -17.77
N SER A 262 12.04 14.33 -17.00
CA SER A 262 11.40 14.93 -15.82
C SER A 262 12.41 15.33 -14.75
N ASP A 263 13.41 14.50 -14.47
CA ASP A 263 14.46 14.81 -13.50
C ASP A 263 15.26 16.05 -13.90
N LYS A 264 15.58 16.20 -15.20
CA LYS A 264 16.26 17.38 -15.73
C LYS A 264 15.40 18.64 -15.62
N GLU A 265 14.11 18.53 -15.93
CA GLU A 265 13.15 19.63 -15.81
C GLU A 265 13.02 20.07 -14.34
N GLN A 266 12.82 19.14 -13.43
CA GLN A 266 12.72 19.41 -11.99
C GLN A 266 14.00 20.07 -11.45
N GLY A 267 15.17 19.61 -11.88
CA GLY A 267 16.45 20.21 -11.52
C GLY A 267 16.57 21.68 -11.98
N ILE A 268 16.09 21.98 -13.19
CA ILE A 268 16.04 23.37 -13.71
C ILE A 268 15.03 24.19 -12.92
N SER A 269 13.83 23.68 -12.68
CA SER A 269 12.79 24.34 -11.90
C SER A 269 13.29 24.72 -10.51
N TYR A 270 13.92 23.78 -9.81
CA TYR A 270 14.51 24.03 -8.50
C TYR A 270 15.60 25.10 -8.54
N ALA A 271 16.51 25.05 -9.54
CA ALA A 271 17.57 26.05 -9.70
C ALA A 271 17.02 27.45 -9.99
N LEU A 272 15.92 27.55 -10.74
CA LEU A 272 15.25 28.82 -11.04
C LEU A 272 14.55 29.41 -9.82
N ILE A 273 13.88 28.57 -9.03
CA ILE A 273 13.19 29.00 -7.80
C ILE A 273 14.20 29.48 -6.76
N THR A 274 15.26 28.72 -6.51
CA THR A 274 16.30 29.09 -5.55
C THR A 274 17.12 30.29 -6.01
N GLY A 275 17.30 30.48 -7.34
CA GLY A 275 18.00 31.57 -7.93
C GLY A 275 17.14 32.80 -8.30
N VAL A 276 15.87 32.84 -7.94
CA VAL A 276 14.91 33.86 -8.40
C VAL A 276 15.35 35.29 -8.12
N GLN A 277 15.97 35.56 -6.99
CA GLN A 277 16.49 36.88 -6.65
C GLN A 277 17.58 37.33 -7.63
N LYS A 278 18.52 36.43 -7.97
CA LYS A 278 19.60 36.74 -8.93
C LYS A 278 19.04 36.93 -10.34
N ILE A 279 18.03 36.15 -10.73
CA ILE A 279 17.38 36.26 -12.03
C ILE A 279 16.65 37.59 -12.14
N LYS A 280 15.94 38.01 -11.08
CA LYS A 280 15.26 39.32 -11.04
C LYS A 280 16.22 40.51 -11.06
N LEU A 281 17.29 40.44 -10.29
CA LEU A 281 18.33 41.48 -10.27
C LEU A 281 19.02 41.63 -11.64
N ALA A 282 19.14 40.53 -12.38
CA ALA A 282 19.77 40.54 -13.71
C ALA A 282 18.79 40.82 -14.87
N GLY A 283 17.48 40.99 -14.60
CA GLY A 283 16.43 41.16 -15.62
C GLY A 283 16.35 40.00 -16.62
N ALA A 284 16.70 38.78 -16.18
CA ALA A 284 16.88 37.61 -17.04
C ALA A 284 15.70 36.66 -17.05
N GLU A 285 14.49 37.10 -16.68
CA GLU A 285 13.27 36.22 -16.51
C GLU A 285 12.92 35.52 -17.81
N LYS A 286 12.91 36.23 -18.94
CA LYS A 286 12.58 35.63 -20.25
C LYS A 286 13.55 34.51 -20.63
N ARG A 287 14.85 34.71 -20.36
CA ARG A 287 15.90 33.72 -20.65
C ARG A 287 15.77 32.49 -19.71
N ALA A 288 15.47 32.73 -18.46
CA ALA A 288 15.21 31.68 -17.46
C ALA A 288 13.98 30.85 -17.84
N PHE A 289 12.88 31.51 -18.22
CA PHE A 289 11.68 30.85 -18.69
C PHE A 289 11.92 30.01 -19.96
N SER A 290 12.64 30.58 -20.96
CA SER A 290 12.96 29.82 -22.18
C SER A 290 13.77 28.57 -21.90
N LYS A 291 14.71 28.61 -20.94
CA LYS A 291 15.51 27.45 -20.55
C LYS A 291 14.62 26.36 -19.91
N TRP A 292 13.67 26.74 -19.05
CA TRP A 292 12.71 25.81 -18.44
C TRP A 292 11.74 25.24 -19.49
N ALA A 293 11.16 26.12 -20.34
CA ALA A 293 10.22 25.70 -21.36
C ALA A 293 10.81 24.68 -22.35
N ASN A 294 12.08 24.85 -22.72
CA ASN A 294 12.81 23.91 -23.57
C ASN A 294 13.07 22.56 -22.88
N ALA A 295 13.20 22.51 -21.55
CA ALA A 295 13.32 21.27 -20.82
C ALA A 295 11.96 20.60 -20.66
N TYR A 296 10.92 21.37 -20.34
CA TYR A 296 9.54 20.92 -20.20
C TYR A 296 8.98 20.33 -21.51
N ALA A 297 9.27 20.94 -22.64
CA ALA A 297 8.83 20.45 -23.95
C ALA A 297 9.38 19.06 -24.34
N LYS A 298 10.40 18.57 -23.62
CA LYS A 298 11.01 17.24 -23.83
C LYS A 298 10.46 16.17 -22.87
N THR A 299 9.68 16.56 -21.86
CA THR A 299 9.04 15.69 -20.87
C THR A 299 7.72 15.17 -21.39
#